data_ff76f19b906251b7c553e0e121516c1b
#
_entry.id   ff76f19b906251b7c553e0e121516c1b
#
_cell.length_a   1.000
_cell.length_b   1.000
_cell.length_c   1.000
_cell.angle_alpha   90.00
_cell.angle_beta   90.00
_cell.angle_gamma   90.00
#
_symmetry.space_group_name_H-M   'P 1'
#
loop_
_entity.id
_entity.type
_entity.pdbx_description
1 polymer ?
#
loop_
_entity_poly.entity_id
_entity_poly.type
_entity_poly.pdbx_seq_one_letter_code
_entity_poly.pdbx_strand_id
1 'polypeptide(L)'
;SCAVSLRQDLAVAGGTGSGKTTLLNALSCEISTGERIVTIEDSAELKFAHHPHVVRLEAREASIEGEGAVTIRDLVTNALRMRPDRIVVGEVRGAECCDMLQAMNTGHDGSLTTLHAGTEQETVVRLTLLARYGIDLPSELIEEQIAMALDGIVMSERHADGRRFVSSYSGVRRGASGGVELERYVTFDAAERTWTLDREPPFIAEGLRSGTLTQEEVDEWRSLCPSS
;
A
#
# COMPACT_ATOMS: atom_id res chain seq x y z
N SER A 1 6.92 8.46 -5.51
CA SER A 1 8.27 8.25 -4.93
C SER A 1 8.38 8.77 -3.51
N CYS A 2 8.15 10.06 -3.20
CA CYS A 2 8.36 10.64 -1.86
C CYS A 2 7.72 9.83 -0.70
N ALA A 3 6.48 9.35 -0.86
CA ALA A 3 5.82 8.55 0.17
C ALA A 3 6.58 7.24 0.47
N VAL A 4 7.11 6.57 -0.56
CA VAL A 4 7.87 5.33 -0.40
C VAL A 4 9.22 5.59 0.25
N SER A 5 9.94 6.64 -0.17
CA SER A 5 11.22 7.04 0.43
C SER A 5 11.06 7.42 1.90
N LEU A 6 9.92 8.00 2.28
CA LEU A 6 9.57 8.36 3.66
C LEU A 6 8.90 7.21 4.44
N ARG A 7 8.97 5.98 3.92
CA ARG A 7 8.46 4.77 4.58
C ARG A 7 6.98 4.86 4.97
N GLN A 8 6.16 5.45 4.10
CA GLN A 8 4.71 5.45 4.30
C GLN A 8 4.13 4.07 3.98
N ASP A 9 3.24 3.58 4.84
CA ASP A 9 2.48 2.35 4.64
C ASP A 9 1.36 2.59 3.63
N LEU A 10 1.42 1.93 2.47
CA LEU A 10 0.51 2.22 1.36
C LEU A 10 -0.30 1.01 0.91
N ALA A 11 -1.58 1.25 0.66
CA ALA A 11 -2.45 0.34 -0.05
C ALA A 11 -2.68 0.82 -1.49
N VAL A 12 -2.33 0.01 -2.47
CA VAL A 12 -2.65 0.25 -3.89
C VAL A 12 -3.95 -0.46 -4.21
N ALA A 13 -5.00 0.31 -4.46
CA ALA A 13 -6.33 -0.21 -4.75
C ALA A 13 -6.73 0.02 -6.22
N GLY A 14 -7.65 -0.78 -6.72
CA GLY A 14 -8.15 -0.66 -8.09
C GLY A 14 -8.80 -1.92 -8.59
N GLY A 15 -9.53 -1.83 -9.68
CA GLY A 15 -10.21 -2.96 -10.34
C GLY A 15 -9.26 -3.99 -10.93
N THR A 16 -9.82 -5.07 -11.44
CA THR A 16 -9.05 -6.12 -12.15
C THR A 16 -8.37 -5.53 -13.40
N GLY A 17 -7.07 -5.80 -13.54
CA GLY A 17 -6.28 -5.33 -14.68
C GLY A 17 -6.00 -3.83 -14.69
N SER A 18 -6.22 -3.09 -13.58
CA SER A 18 -5.91 -1.67 -13.46
C SER A 18 -4.40 -1.38 -13.40
N GLY A 19 -3.57 -2.38 -13.12
CA GLY A 19 -2.11 -2.25 -13.09
C GLY A 19 -1.52 -2.13 -11.68
N LYS A 20 -2.24 -2.57 -10.63
CA LYS A 20 -1.79 -2.54 -9.24
C LYS A 20 -0.40 -3.17 -9.05
N THR A 21 -0.21 -4.40 -9.52
CA THR A 21 1.09 -5.11 -9.43
C THR A 21 2.19 -4.37 -10.21
N THR A 22 1.85 -3.77 -11.37
CA THR A 22 2.79 -2.96 -12.14
C THR A 22 3.20 -1.71 -11.37
N LEU A 23 2.25 -1.03 -10.74
CA LEU A 23 2.52 0.13 -9.90
C LEU A 23 3.35 -0.25 -8.68
N LEU A 24 3.03 -1.38 -8.03
CA LEU A 24 3.80 -1.87 -6.89
C LEU A 24 5.26 -2.17 -7.28
N ASN A 25 5.47 -2.77 -8.45
CA ASN A 25 6.81 -2.98 -9.01
C ASN A 25 7.54 -1.66 -9.30
N ALA A 26 6.84 -0.63 -9.78
CA ALA A 26 7.43 0.69 -10.00
C ALA A 26 7.80 1.38 -8.68
N LEU A 27 6.91 1.32 -7.69
CA LEU A 27 7.17 1.86 -6.35
C LEU A 27 8.35 1.17 -5.64
N SER A 28 8.59 -0.12 -5.93
CA SER A 28 9.72 -0.84 -5.36
C SER A 28 11.08 -0.25 -5.76
N CYS A 29 11.16 0.42 -6.90
CA CYS A 29 12.40 1.07 -7.34
C CYS A 29 12.78 2.29 -6.47
N GLU A 30 11.82 2.82 -5.72
CA GLU A 30 12.01 3.96 -4.82
C GLU A 30 12.43 3.54 -3.39
N ILE A 31 12.45 2.23 -3.12
CA ILE A 31 12.90 1.70 -1.82
C ILE A 31 14.42 1.72 -1.78
N SER A 32 14.98 2.17 -0.65
CA SER A 32 16.43 2.19 -0.45
C SER A 32 17.04 0.80 -0.59
N THR A 33 18.14 0.69 -1.36
CA THR A 33 18.87 -0.58 -1.59
C THR A 33 19.48 -1.18 -0.33
N GLY A 34 19.57 -0.42 0.76
CA GLY A 34 20.03 -0.90 2.06
C GLY A 34 18.97 -1.62 2.88
N GLU A 35 17.70 -1.57 2.47
CA GLU A 35 16.59 -2.19 3.21
C GLU A 35 16.44 -3.68 2.86
N ARG A 36 16.00 -4.47 3.83
CA ARG A 36 15.62 -5.88 3.65
C ARG A 36 14.12 -5.97 3.38
N ILE A 37 13.74 -6.42 2.21
CA ILE A 37 12.34 -6.59 1.80
C ILE A 37 11.93 -8.05 1.88
N VAL A 38 10.76 -8.33 2.43
CA VAL A 38 10.10 -9.63 2.32
C VAL A 38 8.83 -9.46 1.49
N THR A 39 8.75 -10.14 0.33
CA THR A 39 7.54 -10.17 -0.48
C THR A 39 6.74 -11.44 -0.20
N ILE A 40 5.42 -11.32 -0.18
CA ILE A 40 4.49 -12.41 0.09
C ILE A 40 3.40 -12.38 -0.97
N GLU A 41 3.26 -13.48 -1.72
CA GLU A 41 2.37 -13.56 -2.88
C GLU A 41 1.73 -14.95 -3.00
N ASP A 42 0.55 -15.03 -3.64
CA ASP A 42 -0.03 -16.30 -4.06
C ASP A 42 0.78 -16.91 -5.22
N SER A 43 1.21 -16.06 -6.14
CA SER A 43 2.02 -16.40 -7.30
C SER A 43 3.01 -15.27 -7.55
N ALA A 44 4.26 -15.59 -7.82
CA ALA A 44 5.35 -14.62 -7.93
C ALA A 44 5.19 -13.69 -9.15
N GLU A 45 4.62 -12.52 -8.96
CA GLU A 45 4.47 -11.45 -9.94
C GLU A 45 5.38 -10.24 -9.67
N LEU A 46 5.77 -10.05 -8.40
CA LEU A 46 6.62 -8.94 -7.98
C LEU A 46 8.08 -9.18 -8.37
N LYS A 47 8.67 -8.23 -9.06
CA LYS A 47 9.99 -8.43 -9.66
C LYS A 47 11.13 -7.88 -8.82
N PHE A 48 10.98 -6.71 -8.20
CA PHE A 48 12.03 -6.05 -7.39
C PHE A 48 13.45 -6.23 -7.98
N ALA A 49 13.57 -6.01 -9.30
CA ALA A 49 14.73 -6.46 -10.10
C ALA A 49 16.03 -5.75 -9.70
N HIS A 50 15.94 -4.54 -9.16
CA HIS A 50 17.10 -3.71 -8.82
C HIS A 50 17.43 -3.71 -7.32
N HIS A 51 16.68 -4.46 -6.51
CA HIS A 51 16.88 -4.49 -5.07
C HIS A 51 17.72 -5.71 -4.66
N PRO A 52 18.89 -5.51 -3.99
CA PRO A 52 19.84 -6.60 -3.72
C PRO A 52 19.38 -7.56 -2.62
N HIS A 53 18.49 -7.13 -1.72
CA HIS A 53 18.10 -7.91 -0.54
C HIS A 53 16.58 -8.12 -0.48
N VAL A 54 16.08 -9.03 -1.30
CA VAL A 54 14.67 -9.42 -1.34
C VAL A 54 14.51 -10.90 -1.01
N VAL A 55 13.70 -11.21 -0.01
CA VAL A 55 13.24 -12.58 0.27
C VAL A 55 11.83 -12.72 -0.27
N ARG A 56 11.63 -13.69 -1.15
CA ARG A 56 10.34 -13.96 -1.79
C ARG A 56 9.69 -15.16 -1.15
N LEU A 57 8.49 -14.99 -0.63
CA LEU A 57 7.66 -16.04 -0.06
C LEU A 57 6.43 -16.21 -0.94
N GLU A 58 6.16 -17.45 -1.32
CA GLU A 58 5.02 -17.80 -2.16
C GLU A 58 4.13 -18.78 -1.40
N ALA A 59 2.82 -18.54 -1.43
CA ALA A 59 1.84 -19.42 -0.84
C ALA A 59 1.82 -20.77 -1.57
N ARG A 60 1.42 -21.82 -0.88
CA ARG A 60 1.33 -23.15 -1.46
C ARG A 60 -0.03 -23.75 -1.13
N GLU A 61 -0.73 -24.20 -2.14
CA GLU A 61 -1.95 -24.97 -1.97
C GLU A 61 -1.65 -26.34 -1.33
N ALA A 62 -2.66 -26.91 -0.67
CA ALA A 62 -2.58 -28.26 -0.17
C ALA A 62 -2.30 -29.26 -1.30
N SER A 63 -1.58 -30.35 -0.98
CA SER A 63 -1.43 -31.49 -1.88
C SER A 63 -2.79 -32.16 -2.15
N ILE A 64 -2.83 -33.09 -3.11
CA ILE A 64 -4.03 -33.90 -3.39
C ILE A 64 -4.51 -34.66 -2.13
N GLU A 65 -3.60 -34.95 -1.21
CA GLU A 65 -3.87 -35.59 0.09
C GLU A 65 -4.37 -34.61 1.17
N GLY A 66 -4.47 -33.31 0.84
CA GLY A 66 -4.96 -32.25 1.74
C GLY A 66 -3.91 -31.71 2.71
N GLU A 67 -2.64 -32.07 2.52
CA GLU A 67 -1.55 -31.67 3.44
C GLU A 67 -0.60 -30.64 2.82
N GLY A 68 0.11 -29.92 3.68
CA GLY A 68 1.23 -29.05 3.30
C GLY A 68 0.83 -27.71 2.72
N ALA A 69 -0.40 -27.23 2.95
CA ALA A 69 -0.79 -25.86 2.61
C ALA A 69 0.06 -24.84 3.41
N VAL A 70 0.43 -23.77 2.75
CA VAL A 70 1.05 -22.59 3.38
C VAL A 70 0.31 -21.37 2.88
N THR A 71 -0.44 -20.75 3.77
CA THR A 71 -1.29 -19.59 3.42
C THR A 71 -0.51 -18.28 3.43
N ILE A 72 -1.03 -17.25 2.78
CA ILE A 72 -0.50 -15.87 2.88
C ILE A 72 -0.41 -15.45 4.36
N ARG A 73 -1.40 -15.80 5.16
CA ARG A 73 -1.43 -15.51 6.60
C ARG A 73 -0.25 -16.13 7.34
N ASP A 74 0.05 -17.40 7.08
CA ASP A 74 1.21 -18.10 7.67
C ASP A 74 2.51 -17.39 7.29
N LEU A 75 2.61 -16.95 6.03
CA LEU A 75 3.78 -16.27 5.51
C LEU A 75 3.95 -14.87 6.13
N VAL A 76 2.87 -14.08 6.30
CA VAL A 76 2.93 -12.78 6.99
C VAL A 76 3.39 -12.96 8.43
N THR A 77 2.78 -13.90 9.16
CA THR A 77 3.17 -14.18 10.55
C THR A 77 4.64 -14.60 10.67
N ASN A 78 5.13 -15.39 9.71
CA ASN A 78 6.54 -15.82 9.70
C ASN A 78 7.48 -14.68 9.30
N ALA A 79 7.09 -13.83 8.34
CA ALA A 79 7.87 -12.70 7.87
C ALA A 79 8.27 -11.74 8.99
N LEU A 80 7.38 -11.49 9.96
CA LEU A 80 7.65 -10.67 11.15
C LEU A 80 8.86 -11.13 11.97
N ARG A 81 9.24 -12.42 11.87
CA ARG A 81 10.39 -13.02 12.55
C ARG A 81 11.66 -13.03 11.69
N MET A 82 11.55 -12.61 10.44
CA MET A 82 12.67 -12.61 9.48
C MET A 82 13.47 -11.30 9.50
N ARG A 83 13.17 -10.38 10.42
CA ARG A 83 13.74 -9.02 10.51
C ARG A 83 13.63 -8.27 9.17
N PRO A 84 12.45 -8.14 8.58
CA PRO A 84 12.28 -7.30 7.41
C PRO A 84 12.34 -5.82 7.80
N ASP A 85 12.87 -4.98 6.92
CA ASP A 85 12.67 -3.53 7.01
C ASP A 85 11.33 -3.14 6.39
N ARG A 86 10.87 -3.91 5.38
CA ARG A 86 9.53 -3.77 4.76
C ARG A 86 8.92 -5.12 4.44
N ILE A 87 7.61 -5.20 4.57
CA ILE A 87 6.81 -6.33 4.12
C ILE A 87 5.95 -5.86 2.93
N VAL A 88 5.99 -6.60 1.83
CA VAL A 88 5.18 -6.32 0.65
C VAL A 88 4.26 -7.49 0.41
N VAL A 89 2.97 -7.31 0.66
CA VAL A 89 1.94 -8.32 0.37
C VAL A 89 1.37 -8.03 -1.01
N GLY A 90 1.58 -8.94 -1.95
CA GLY A 90 1.18 -8.77 -3.34
C GLY A 90 -0.29 -8.45 -3.50
N GLU A 91 -1.15 -9.14 -2.77
CA GLU A 91 -2.58 -8.84 -2.67
C GLU A 91 -3.17 -9.36 -1.36
N VAL A 92 -4.04 -8.56 -0.74
CA VAL A 92 -4.82 -8.96 0.44
C VAL A 92 -6.24 -9.32 0.01
N ARG A 93 -6.65 -10.56 0.33
CA ARG A 93 -7.95 -11.13 -0.07
C ARG A 93 -8.74 -11.77 1.08
N GLY A 94 -8.13 -11.94 2.24
CA GLY A 94 -8.70 -12.68 3.37
C GLY A 94 -8.18 -12.24 4.74
N ALA A 95 -8.12 -13.20 5.65
CA ALA A 95 -7.78 -12.99 7.05
C ALA A 95 -6.38 -12.44 7.31
N GLU A 96 -5.45 -12.61 6.38
CA GLU A 96 -4.09 -12.04 6.39
C GLU A 96 -4.09 -10.51 6.50
N CYS A 97 -5.20 -9.87 6.15
CA CYS A 97 -5.39 -8.43 6.30
C CYS A 97 -5.15 -7.98 7.74
N CYS A 98 -5.66 -8.73 8.73
CA CYS A 98 -5.47 -8.44 10.14
C CYS A 98 -3.99 -8.47 10.53
N ASP A 99 -3.27 -9.52 10.11
CA ASP A 99 -1.85 -9.70 10.44
C ASP A 99 -0.97 -8.66 9.75
N MET A 100 -1.33 -8.26 8.52
CA MET A 100 -0.66 -7.19 7.78
C MET A 100 -0.83 -5.82 8.48
N LEU A 101 -2.07 -5.46 8.87
CA LEU A 101 -2.33 -4.23 9.62
C LEU A 101 -1.55 -4.22 10.95
N GLN A 102 -1.46 -5.37 11.62
CA GLN A 102 -0.66 -5.51 12.83
C GLN A 102 0.83 -5.31 12.55
N ALA A 103 1.34 -5.82 11.42
CA ALA A 103 2.73 -5.61 11.01
C ALA A 103 3.06 -4.13 10.84
N MET A 104 2.22 -3.41 10.09
CA MET A 104 2.34 -1.96 9.88
C MET A 104 2.29 -1.18 11.20
N ASN A 105 1.42 -1.57 12.15
CA ASN A 105 1.30 -0.94 13.48
C ASN A 105 2.47 -1.26 14.44
N THR A 106 3.37 -2.19 14.10
CA THR A 106 4.42 -2.69 15.03
C THR A 106 5.84 -2.45 14.53
N GLY A 107 6.05 -1.41 13.71
CA GLY A 107 7.37 -0.93 13.32
C GLY A 107 7.94 -1.55 12.05
N HIS A 108 7.08 -2.01 11.14
CA HIS A 108 7.45 -2.40 9.78
C HIS A 108 7.01 -1.32 8.78
N ASP A 109 7.36 -0.06 9.11
CA ASP A 109 6.96 1.12 8.35
C ASP A 109 7.42 1.04 6.88
N GLY A 110 6.58 1.52 5.97
CA GLY A 110 6.83 1.49 4.54
C GLY A 110 6.41 0.19 3.86
N SER A 111 5.60 -0.62 4.53
CA SER A 111 4.99 -1.82 3.96
C SER A 111 3.97 -1.46 2.89
N LEU A 112 3.87 -2.33 1.89
CA LEU A 112 3.03 -2.07 0.72
C LEU A 112 2.10 -3.26 0.48
N THR A 113 0.90 -2.97 0.02
CA THR A 113 -0.04 -4.02 -0.39
C THR A 113 -0.90 -3.60 -1.55
N THR A 114 -1.58 -4.57 -2.18
CA THR A 114 -2.66 -4.28 -3.12
C THR A 114 -3.98 -4.93 -2.68
N LEU A 115 -5.08 -4.36 -3.13
CA LEU A 115 -6.41 -4.96 -2.98
C LEU A 115 -7.37 -4.48 -4.06
N HIS A 116 -8.46 -5.23 -4.25
CA HIS A 116 -9.51 -4.86 -5.18
C HIS A 116 -10.52 -3.94 -4.52
N ALA A 117 -10.62 -2.69 -5.01
CA ALA A 117 -11.66 -1.73 -4.65
C ALA A 117 -11.83 -0.70 -5.77
N GLY A 118 -13.01 -0.12 -5.92
CA GLY A 118 -13.31 0.88 -6.94
C GLY A 118 -13.11 2.31 -6.49
N THR A 119 -13.10 2.55 -5.17
CA THR A 119 -12.89 3.87 -4.56
C THR A 119 -12.05 3.75 -3.29
N GLU A 120 -11.55 4.88 -2.78
CA GLU A 120 -10.84 4.92 -1.51
C GLU A 120 -11.75 4.51 -0.33
N GLN A 121 -13.01 4.94 -0.34
CA GLN A 121 -13.98 4.55 0.68
C GLN A 121 -14.26 3.06 0.64
N GLU A 122 -14.44 2.49 -0.56
CA GLU A 122 -14.59 1.04 -0.73
C GLU A 122 -13.34 0.29 -0.25
N THR A 123 -12.15 0.87 -0.43
CA THR A 123 -10.89 0.31 0.08
C THR A 123 -10.93 0.13 1.59
N VAL A 124 -11.37 1.15 2.33
CA VAL A 124 -11.52 1.10 3.80
C VAL A 124 -12.56 0.04 4.20
N VAL A 125 -13.74 0.06 3.58
CA VAL A 125 -14.79 -0.93 3.84
C VAL A 125 -14.29 -2.36 3.57
N ARG A 126 -13.55 -2.55 2.48
CA ARG A 126 -12.98 -3.84 2.11
C ARG A 126 -11.93 -4.33 3.11
N LEU A 127 -11.00 -3.47 3.51
CA LEU A 127 -10.00 -3.79 4.53
C LEU A 127 -10.68 -4.16 5.86
N THR A 128 -11.70 -3.41 6.28
CA THR A 128 -12.48 -3.72 7.49
C THR A 128 -13.13 -5.10 7.39
N LEU A 129 -13.74 -5.42 6.25
CA LEU A 129 -14.35 -6.74 6.04
C LEU A 129 -13.32 -7.86 6.07
N LEU A 130 -12.18 -7.69 5.36
CA LEU A 130 -11.12 -8.70 5.30
C LEU A 130 -10.46 -8.93 6.67
N ALA A 131 -10.21 -7.87 7.43
CA ALA A 131 -9.66 -7.98 8.78
C ALA A 131 -10.60 -8.76 9.71
N ARG A 132 -11.91 -8.62 9.57
CA ARG A 132 -12.91 -9.40 10.35
C ARG A 132 -12.86 -10.91 10.09
N TYR A 133 -12.32 -11.34 8.97
CA TYR A 133 -12.07 -12.78 8.77
C TYR A 133 -10.95 -13.33 9.67
N GLY A 134 -10.06 -12.47 10.14
CA GLY A 134 -8.92 -12.81 10.99
C GLY A 134 -9.13 -12.53 12.48
N ILE A 135 -10.03 -11.60 12.82
CA ILE A 135 -10.24 -11.13 14.19
C ILE A 135 -11.72 -10.76 14.44
N ASP A 136 -12.25 -11.17 15.59
CA ASP A 136 -13.61 -10.82 16.01
C ASP A 136 -13.59 -9.53 16.85
N LEU A 137 -13.57 -8.40 16.16
CA LEU A 137 -13.65 -7.06 16.73
C LEU A 137 -14.79 -6.25 16.09
N PRO A 138 -15.37 -5.28 16.82
CA PRO A 138 -16.26 -4.27 16.24
C PRO A 138 -15.60 -3.54 15.07
N SER A 139 -16.39 -3.20 14.06
CA SER A 139 -15.90 -2.52 12.85
C SER A 139 -15.17 -1.22 13.16
N GLU A 140 -15.67 -0.47 14.14
CA GLU A 140 -15.09 0.80 14.58
C GLU A 140 -13.66 0.64 15.10
N LEU A 141 -13.37 -0.43 15.84
CA LEU A 141 -12.03 -0.71 16.33
C LEU A 141 -11.09 -1.19 15.19
N ILE A 142 -11.62 -1.91 14.21
CA ILE A 142 -10.85 -2.30 13.03
C ILE A 142 -10.52 -1.06 12.18
N GLU A 143 -11.47 -0.15 12.01
CA GLU A 143 -11.22 1.11 11.30
C GLU A 143 -10.17 1.97 12.04
N GLU A 144 -10.17 1.98 13.37
CA GLU A 144 -9.09 2.61 14.12
C GLU A 144 -7.73 1.95 13.88
N GLN A 145 -7.68 0.61 13.79
CA GLN A 145 -6.44 -0.10 13.42
C GLN A 145 -5.98 0.24 12.00
N ILE A 146 -6.91 0.36 11.04
CA ILE A 146 -6.59 0.78 9.67
C ILE A 146 -6.04 2.21 9.66
N ALA A 147 -6.68 3.14 10.40
CA ALA A 147 -6.24 4.53 10.49
C ALA A 147 -4.88 4.71 11.17
N MET A 148 -4.45 3.74 11.98
CA MET A 148 -3.12 3.72 12.60
C MET A 148 -2.07 3.04 11.73
N ALA A 149 -2.48 2.04 10.93
CA ALA A 149 -1.59 1.21 10.14
C ALA A 149 -1.27 1.80 8.77
N LEU A 150 -2.25 2.42 8.11
CA LEU A 150 -2.10 2.96 6.76
C LEU A 150 -1.89 4.47 6.78
N ASP A 151 -0.88 4.92 6.05
CA ASP A 151 -0.65 6.33 5.76
C ASP A 151 -1.38 6.80 4.51
N GLY A 152 -1.59 5.90 3.54
CA GLY A 152 -2.23 6.30 2.31
C GLY A 152 -2.79 5.20 1.42
N ILE A 153 -3.72 5.62 0.57
CA ILE A 153 -4.36 4.80 -0.46
C ILE A 153 -4.05 5.42 -1.82
N VAL A 154 -3.51 4.60 -2.72
CA VAL A 154 -3.23 4.96 -4.11
C VAL A 154 -4.22 4.23 -5.01
N MET A 155 -5.06 4.98 -5.73
CA MET A 155 -6.03 4.39 -6.65
C MET A 155 -5.41 4.20 -8.04
N SER A 156 -5.55 2.99 -8.59
CA SER A 156 -5.11 2.62 -9.93
C SER A 156 -6.31 2.26 -10.78
N GLU A 157 -6.47 2.93 -11.91
CA GLU A 157 -7.62 2.74 -12.80
C GLU A 157 -7.19 2.31 -14.20
N ARG A 158 -8.10 1.57 -14.85
CA ARG A 158 -8.03 1.26 -16.28
C ARG A 158 -9.17 1.97 -16.99
N HIS A 159 -8.82 2.88 -17.88
CA HIS A 159 -9.77 3.59 -18.73
C HIS A 159 -10.36 2.68 -19.82
N ALA A 160 -11.50 3.08 -20.39
CA ALA A 160 -12.20 2.33 -21.44
C ALA A 160 -11.34 2.08 -22.71
N ASP A 161 -10.38 2.94 -23.00
CA ASP A 161 -9.40 2.80 -24.08
C ASP A 161 -8.24 1.84 -23.76
N GLY A 162 -8.24 1.22 -22.57
CA GLY A 162 -7.23 0.28 -22.11
C GLY A 162 -6.03 0.90 -21.40
N ARG A 163 -5.89 2.22 -21.38
CA ARG A 163 -4.81 2.91 -20.65
C ARG A 163 -5.01 2.74 -19.14
N ARG A 164 -3.89 2.72 -18.43
CA ARG A 164 -3.84 2.61 -16.97
C ARG A 164 -3.13 3.83 -16.41
N PHE A 165 -3.63 4.32 -15.29
CA PHE A 165 -3.05 5.48 -14.59
C PHE A 165 -3.38 5.41 -13.10
N VAL A 166 -2.61 6.16 -12.33
CA VAL A 166 -2.95 6.45 -10.93
C VAL A 166 -4.02 7.54 -10.97
N SER A 167 -5.23 7.26 -10.48
CA SER A 167 -6.33 8.23 -10.51
C SER A 167 -6.34 9.16 -9.31
N SER A 168 -5.84 8.69 -8.17
CA SER A 168 -5.74 9.53 -6.97
C SER A 168 -4.75 8.97 -5.95
N TYR A 169 -4.32 9.87 -5.05
CA TYR A 169 -3.63 9.53 -3.83
C TYR A 169 -4.28 10.26 -2.65
N SER A 170 -4.68 9.52 -1.65
CA SER A 170 -5.33 10.02 -0.44
C SER A 170 -4.60 9.54 0.81
N GLY A 171 -4.40 10.44 1.77
CA GLY A 171 -3.94 10.09 3.10
C GLY A 171 -5.05 9.43 3.91
N VAL A 172 -4.65 8.52 4.77
CA VAL A 172 -5.52 7.85 5.75
C VAL A 172 -5.24 8.46 7.12
N ARG A 173 -6.29 8.86 7.82
CA ARG A 173 -6.18 9.49 9.14
C ARG A 173 -7.25 8.97 10.08
N ARG A 174 -7.01 9.11 11.36
CA ARG A 174 -8.04 8.89 12.36
C ARG A 174 -9.01 10.08 12.36
N GLY A 175 -10.30 9.80 12.15
CA GLY A 175 -11.36 10.79 12.23
C GLY A 175 -11.56 11.33 13.65
N ALA A 176 -12.05 12.55 13.78
CA ALA A 176 -12.30 13.20 15.07
C ALA A 176 -13.33 12.45 15.93
N SER A 177 -14.26 11.72 15.30
CA SER A 177 -15.27 10.88 15.95
C SER A 177 -14.88 9.40 16.04
N GLY A 178 -13.64 9.05 15.70
CA GLY A 178 -13.18 7.68 15.47
C GLY A 178 -13.33 7.26 14.02
N GLY A 179 -12.86 6.03 13.69
CA GLY A 179 -12.88 5.51 12.32
C GLY A 179 -11.83 6.14 11.40
N VAL A 180 -11.98 5.90 10.09
CA VAL A 180 -11.08 6.39 9.05
C VAL A 180 -11.61 7.68 8.43
N GLU A 181 -10.76 8.69 8.35
CA GLU A 181 -10.93 9.89 7.53
C GLU A 181 -9.94 9.87 6.38
N LEU A 182 -10.42 10.17 5.17
CA LEU A 182 -9.61 10.20 3.96
C LEU A 182 -9.38 11.64 3.52
N GLU A 183 -8.11 12.00 3.33
CA GLU A 183 -7.69 13.33 2.89
C GLU A 183 -7.07 13.24 1.50
N ARG A 184 -7.75 13.76 0.47
CA ARG A 184 -7.26 13.74 -0.90
C ARG A 184 -6.08 14.67 -1.07
N TYR A 185 -4.98 14.13 -1.62
CA TYR A 185 -3.76 14.90 -1.91
C TYR A 185 -3.59 15.18 -3.39
N VAL A 186 -3.85 14.17 -4.22
CA VAL A 186 -3.64 14.29 -5.68
C VAL A 186 -4.81 13.61 -6.40
N THR A 187 -5.30 14.28 -7.44
CA THR A 187 -6.33 13.76 -8.36
C THR A 187 -5.83 13.82 -9.80
N PHE A 188 -6.14 12.81 -10.60
CA PHE A 188 -5.90 12.79 -12.03
C PHE A 188 -7.17 13.10 -12.79
N ASP A 189 -7.14 14.15 -13.63
CA ASP A 189 -8.18 14.42 -14.60
C ASP A 189 -7.91 13.62 -15.88
N ALA A 190 -8.76 12.65 -16.16
CA ALA A 190 -8.61 11.77 -17.32
C ALA A 190 -8.92 12.46 -18.65
N ALA A 191 -9.73 13.54 -18.65
CA ALA A 191 -10.07 14.31 -19.84
C ALA A 191 -8.91 15.23 -20.23
N GLU A 192 -8.41 16.00 -19.29
CA GLU A 192 -7.29 16.94 -19.49
C GLU A 192 -5.92 16.24 -19.42
N ARG A 193 -5.87 15.00 -18.89
CA ARG A 193 -4.65 14.20 -18.71
C ARG A 193 -3.60 14.89 -17.82
N THR A 194 -4.06 15.55 -16.80
CA THR A 194 -3.23 16.28 -15.82
C THR A 194 -3.48 15.79 -14.42
N TRP A 195 -2.46 15.88 -13.57
CA TRP A 195 -2.62 15.72 -12.12
C TRP A 195 -2.82 17.08 -11.49
N THR A 196 -3.72 17.13 -10.51
CA THR A 196 -3.96 18.31 -9.69
C THR A 196 -3.53 18.01 -8.26
N LEU A 197 -2.79 18.94 -7.66
CA LEU A 197 -2.48 18.91 -6.24
C LEU A 197 -3.64 19.54 -5.46
N ASP A 198 -4.47 18.68 -4.87
CA ASP A 198 -5.61 19.12 -4.05
C ASP A 198 -5.13 19.66 -2.69
N ARG A 199 -4.12 18.99 -2.12
CA ARG A 199 -3.47 19.37 -0.86
C ARG A 199 -2.07 18.77 -0.77
N GLU A 200 -1.12 19.53 -0.22
CA GLU A 200 0.22 19.01 0.03
C GLU A 200 0.18 17.97 1.16
N PRO A 201 0.73 16.76 0.93
CA PRO A 201 0.83 15.75 1.97
C PRO A 201 1.72 16.22 3.13
N PRO A 202 1.30 16.06 4.40
CA PRO A 202 2.07 16.56 5.56
C PRO A 202 3.45 15.94 5.70
N PHE A 203 3.65 14.70 5.22
CA PHE A 203 4.95 14.02 5.25
C PHE A 203 6.02 14.73 4.41
N ILE A 204 5.65 15.58 3.43
CA ILE A 204 6.61 16.38 2.65
C ILE A 204 7.38 17.32 3.56
N ALA A 205 6.70 18.04 4.45
CA ALA A 205 7.36 18.92 5.42
C ALA A 205 8.27 18.16 6.38
N GLU A 206 7.91 16.95 6.75
CA GLU A 206 8.73 16.07 7.58
C GLU A 206 9.97 15.57 6.82
N GLY A 207 9.80 15.14 5.59
CA GLY A 207 10.90 14.70 4.71
C GLY A 207 11.95 15.78 4.48
N LEU A 208 11.50 17.03 4.28
CA LEU A 208 12.41 18.20 4.18
C LEU A 208 13.14 18.47 5.49
N ARG A 209 12.46 18.37 6.64
CA ARG A 209 13.08 18.60 7.96
C ARG A 209 14.09 17.51 8.33
N SER A 210 13.82 16.27 8.00
CA SER A 210 14.72 15.13 8.25
C SER A 210 15.88 15.05 7.27
N GLY A 211 15.81 15.76 6.14
CA GLY A 211 16.77 15.67 5.04
C GLY A 211 16.60 14.40 4.20
N THR A 212 15.51 13.67 4.35
CA THR A 212 15.16 12.52 3.52
C THR A 212 14.68 12.95 2.15
N LEU A 213 14.07 14.13 2.04
CA LEU A 213 13.72 14.80 0.78
C LEU A 213 14.53 16.09 0.64
N THR A 214 14.93 16.37 -0.59
CA THR A 214 15.52 17.66 -0.97
C THR A 214 14.45 18.62 -1.48
N GLN A 215 14.73 19.92 -1.42
CA GLN A 215 13.82 20.93 -1.98
C GLN A 215 13.65 20.73 -3.49
N GLU A 216 14.70 20.32 -4.19
CA GLU A 216 14.68 20.07 -5.65
C GLU A 216 13.71 18.93 -5.99
N GLU A 217 13.74 17.80 -5.27
CA GLU A 217 12.80 16.68 -5.45
C GLU A 217 11.35 17.09 -5.22
N VAL A 218 11.11 17.92 -4.20
CA VAL A 218 9.76 18.42 -3.90
C VAL A 218 9.28 19.40 -4.96
N ASP A 219 10.14 20.28 -5.46
CA ASP A 219 9.78 21.25 -6.49
C ASP A 219 9.55 20.56 -7.85
N GLU A 220 10.33 19.54 -8.18
CA GLU A 220 10.09 18.66 -9.33
C GLU A 220 8.72 17.99 -9.22
N TRP A 221 8.42 17.36 -8.08
CA TRP A 221 7.11 16.74 -7.85
C TRP A 221 5.95 17.74 -7.99
N ARG A 222 6.07 18.95 -7.39
CA ARG A 222 5.06 20.01 -7.51
C ARG A 222 4.84 20.46 -8.95
N SER A 223 5.89 20.45 -9.76
CA SER A 223 5.80 20.82 -11.19
C SER A 223 4.97 19.84 -12.01
N LEU A 224 4.91 18.57 -11.58
CA LEU A 224 4.10 17.52 -12.20
C LEU A 224 2.63 17.58 -11.79
N CYS A 225 2.33 18.23 -10.66
CA CYS A 225 0.98 18.34 -10.09
C CYS A 225 0.70 19.82 -9.77
N PRO A 226 0.39 20.67 -10.76
CA PRO A 226 0.07 22.06 -10.50
C PRO A 226 -1.14 22.16 -9.56
N SER A 227 -1.10 23.12 -8.64
CA SER A 227 -2.21 23.43 -7.74
C SER A 227 -3.42 23.92 -8.54
N SER A 228 -4.61 23.51 -8.13
CA SER A 228 -5.89 23.97 -8.69
C SER A 228 -6.14 25.47 -8.43
#